data_15ab5406167cbd5a4dd33cda3b65f0ec
#
_entry.id   15ab5406167cbd5a4dd33cda3b65f0ec
#
_cell.length_a   1.000
_cell.length_b   1.000
_cell.length_c   1.000
_cell.angle_alpha   90.00
_cell.angle_beta   90.00
_cell.angle_gamma   90.00
#
_symmetry.space_group_name_H-M   'P 1'
#
loop_
_entity.id
_entity.type
_entity.pdbx_description
1 polymer ?
#
loop_
_entity_poly.entity_id
_entity_poly.type
_entity_poly.pdbx_seq_one_letter_code
_entity_poly.pdbx_strand_id
1 'polypeptide(L)'
;MKRWIMLLPLALFLGVAALLYRGLYLDPAELPSALIGKPFPSFSLPQVQSEKMLTRADLLGKPALVNVWGTWCVACRVEHPLLKRLAQQGVLIYGINYKDVNADAIKWLKDFHDPYQLDIRDQDGTLGVNLGVYGAPETFLIDRQGIIRYKHVGVIDDMVWREKLAARYQALVDEAKP
;
A
#
# COMPACT_ATOMS: atom_id res chain seq x y z
N MET A 1 14.97 -7.42 56.15
CA MET A 1 15.14 -7.96 54.77
C MET A 1 13.82 -8.37 54.09
N LYS A 2 12.74 -8.74 54.81
CA LYS A 2 11.49 -9.21 54.18
C LYS A 2 10.62 -8.11 53.47
N ARG A 3 10.73 -6.85 53.88
CA ARG A 3 9.88 -5.76 53.32
C ARG A 3 10.20 -5.38 51.86
N TRP A 4 11.45 -5.49 51.44
CA TRP A 4 11.86 -5.15 50.07
C TRP A 4 11.41 -6.20 49.03
N ILE A 5 11.26 -7.46 49.47
CA ILE A 5 10.75 -8.54 48.59
C ILE A 5 9.28 -8.29 48.21
N MET A 6 8.52 -7.62 49.10
CA MET A 6 7.12 -7.25 48.81
C MET A 6 7.00 -6.15 47.75
N LEU A 7 8.06 -5.37 47.49
CA LEU A 7 8.09 -4.34 46.43
C LEU A 7 8.47 -4.93 45.06
N LEU A 8 9.00 -6.13 44.99
CA LEU A 8 9.44 -6.79 43.78
C LEU A 8 8.29 -6.98 42.75
N PRO A 9 7.08 -7.47 43.14
CA PRO A 9 5.96 -7.57 42.21
C PRO A 9 5.50 -6.21 41.68
N LEU A 10 5.52 -5.18 42.54
CA LEU A 10 5.14 -3.82 42.11
C LEU A 10 6.17 -3.25 41.11
N ALA A 11 7.45 -3.43 41.38
CA ALA A 11 8.52 -2.99 40.48
C ALA A 11 8.44 -3.71 39.12
N LEU A 12 8.18 -5.03 39.14
CA LEU A 12 7.97 -5.82 37.92
C LEU A 12 6.74 -5.32 37.15
N PHE A 13 5.62 -5.10 37.83
CA PHE A 13 4.40 -4.58 37.20
C PHE A 13 4.64 -3.21 36.55
N LEU A 14 5.29 -2.28 37.26
CA LEU A 14 5.59 -0.96 36.69
C LEU A 14 6.56 -1.04 35.52
N GLY A 15 7.53 -1.94 35.55
CA GLY A 15 8.44 -2.20 34.43
C GLY A 15 7.72 -2.72 33.20
N VAL A 16 6.84 -3.70 33.38
CA VAL A 16 6.02 -4.25 32.29
C VAL A 16 5.04 -3.20 31.77
N ALA A 17 4.38 -2.43 32.66
CA ALA A 17 3.48 -1.35 32.25
C ALA A 17 4.20 -0.27 31.44
N ALA A 18 5.41 0.12 31.83
CA ALA A 18 6.22 1.10 31.09
C ALA A 18 6.64 0.55 29.71
N LEU A 19 7.02 -0.74 29.64
CA LEU A 19 7.35 -1.41 28.37
C LEU A 19 6.15 -1.46 27.43
N LEU A 20 4.98 -1.86 27.92
CA LEU A 20 3.75 -1.91 27.14
C LEU A 20 3.31 -0.50 26.69
N TYR A 21 3.39 0.48 27.59
CA TYR A 21 3.11 1.88 27.28
C TYR A 21 4.01 2.39 26.15
N ARG A 22 5.30 2.10 26.21
CA ARG A 22 6.23 2.47 25.13
C ARG A 22 5.94 1.73 23.83
N GLY A 23 5.48 0.48 23.92
CA GLY A 23 5.05 -0.32 22.76
C GLY A 23 3.86 0.28 22.00
N LEU A 24 2.95 1.01 22.66
CA LEU A 24 1.81 1.69 22.04
C LEU A 24 2.22 2.85 21.10
N TYR A 25 3.42 3.39 21.28
CA TYR A 25 3.96 4.45 20.42
C TYR A 25 4.84 3.94 19.28
N LEU A 26 5.07 2.62 19.22
CA LEU A 26 5.75 2.00 18.08
C LEU A 26 4.72 1.82 16.97
N ASP A 27 4.96 2.41 15.82
CA ASP A 27 4.09 2.24 14.63
C ASP A 27 4.34 0.84 14.03
N PRO A 28 3.41 -0.11 14.16
CA PRO A 28 3.57 -1.45 13.60
C PRO A 28 3.53 -1.46 12.06
N ALA A 29 3.10 -0.35 11.44
CA ALA A 29 3.09 -0.19 9.99
C ALA A 29 4.48 0.10 9.40
N GLU A 30 5.50 0.38 10.22
CA GLU A 30 6.88 0.65 9.77
C GLU A 30 7.75 -0.60 9.60
N LEU A 31 7.18 -1.81 9.55
CA LEU A 31 7.98 -2.97 9.15
C LEU A 31 8.37 -2.82 7.68
N PRO A 32 9.67 -2.58 7.37
CA PRO A 32 10.09 -2.41 6.00
C PRO A 32 9.77 -3.70 5.23
N SER A 33 9.06 -3.56 4.12
CA SER A 33 8.80 -4.70 3.24
C SER A 33 10.12 -5.31 2.78
N ALA A 34 10.24 -6.63 2.88
CA ALA A 34 11.39 -7.39 2.37
C ALA A 34 11.60 -7.23 0.84
N LEU A 35 10.65 -6.59 0.17
CA LEU A 35 10.68 -6.33 -1.27
C LEU A 35 11.22 -4.94 -1.63
N ILE A 36 11.53 -4.08 -0.66
CA ILE A 36 12.18 -2.80 -0.95
C ILE A 36 13.52 -3.04 -1.65
N GLY A 37 13.74 -2.34 -2.76
CA GLY A 37 14.92 -2.50 -3.61
C GLY A 37 14.86 -3.71 -4.55
N LYS A 38 13.77 -4.49 -4.53
CA LYS A 38 13.59 -5.65 -5.44
C LYS A 38 12.63 -5.33 -6.57
N PRO A 39 12.75 -6.03 -7.70
CA PRO A 39 11.78 -5.93 -8.78
C PRO A 39 10.38 -6.31 -8.31
N PHE A 40 9.38 -5.58 -8.82
CA PHE A 40 7.99 -5.96 -8.68
C PHE A 40 7.78 -7.41 -9.13
N PRO A 41 7.06 -8.27 -8.41
CA PRO A 41 6.85 -9.67 -8.77
C PRO A 41 6.32 -9.82 -10.19
N SER A 42 6.75 -10.88 -10.87
CA SER A 42 6.17 -11.24 -12.18
C SER A 42 4.74 -11.74 -11.99
N PHE A 43 3.86 -11.34 -12.89
CA PHE A 43 2.48 -11.80 -12.96
C PHE A 43 2.01 -11.85 -14.42
N SER A 44 0.89 -12.55 -14.64
CA SER A 44 0.10 -12.51 -15.87
C SER A 44 -1.35 -12.62 -15.45
N LEU A 45 -2.04 -11.49 -15.33
CA LEU A 45 -3.40 -11.37 -14.80
C LEU A 45 -4.24 -10.49 -15.72
N PRO A 46 -5.54 -10.74 -15.83
CA PRO A 46 -6.42 -9.88 -16.65
C PRO A 46 -6.62 -8.51 -16.00
N GLN A 47 -7.01 -7.57 -16.83
CA GLN A 47 -7.45 -6.24 -16.38
C GLN A 47 -8.88 -6.33 -15.84
N VAL A 48 -9.24 -5.46 -14.87
CA VAL A 48 -10.59 -5.43 -14.28
C VAL A 48 -11.66 -5.16 -15.34
N GLN A 49 -11.45 -4.17 -16.20
CA GLN A 49 -12.45 -3.71 -17.18
C GLN A 49 -12.34 -4.41 -18.54
N SER A 50 -11.42 -5.35 -18.71
CA SER A 50 -11.24 -6.10 -19.96
C SER A 50 -10.53 -7.41 -19.74
N GLU A 51 -10.58 -8.31 -20.74
CA GLU A 51 -9.82 -9.58 -20.69
C GLU A 51 -8.36 -9.41 -21.19
N LYS A 52 -7.88 -8.17 -21.36
CA LYS A 52 -6.48 -7.92 -21.72
C LYS A 52 -5.59 -8.41 -20.57
N MET A 53 -4.64 -9.29 -20.91
CA MET A 53 -3.65 -9.76 -19.96
C MET A 53 -2.60 -8.69 -19.71
N LEU A 54 -2.39 -8.37 -18.44
CA LEU A 54 -1.36 -7.48 -17.95
C LEU A 54 -0.22 -8.27 -17.34
N THR A 55 0.98 -7.75 -17.48
CA THR A 55 2.21 -8.32 -16.94
C THR A 55 3.02 -7.24 -16.22
N ARG A 56 4.11 -7.62 -15.57
CA ARG A 56 5.03 -6.65 -15.00
C ARG A 56 5.55 -5.63 -16.04
N ALA A 57 5.69 -6.02 -17.29
CA ALA A 57 6.19 -5.14 -18.35
C ALA A 57 5.26 -3.92 -18.57
N ASP A 58 3.96 -4.06 -18.32
CA ASP A 58 2.99 -2.98 -18.46
C ASP A 58 3.12 -1.90 -17.37
N LEU A 59 3.85 -2.19 -16.29
CA LEU A 59 4.11 -1.27 -15.18
C LEU A 59 5.42 -0.47 -15.35
N LEU A 60 6.20 -0.75 -16.39
CA LEU A 60 7.53 -0.16 -16.58
C LEU A 60 7.50 1.17 -17.32
N GLY A 61 8.59 1.91 -17.26
CA GLY A 61 8.83 3.12 -18.05
C GLY A 61 8.65 4.43 -17.29
N LYS A 62 7.78 4.44 -16.26
CA LYS A 62 7.54 5.64 -15.43
C LYS A 62 7.40 5.24 -13.96
N PRO A 63 7.81 6.11 -13.03
CA PRO A 63 7.47 5.93 -11.61
C PRO A 63 5.96 5.94 -11.41
N ALA A 64 5.48 5.06 -10.52
CA ALA A 64 4.04 4.94 -10.27
C ALA A 64 3.74 4.55 -8.82
N LEU A 65 2.54 4.87 -8.38
CA LEU A 65 1.92 4.23 -7.22
C LEU A 65 1.23 2.94 -7.70
N VAL A 66 1.35 1.87 -6.93
CA VAL A 66 0.58 0.63 -7.12
C VAL A 66 -0.26 0.43 -5.87
N ASN A 67 -1.56 0.68 -5.99
CA ASN A 67 -2.51 0.67 -4.88
C ASN A 67 -3.30 -0.64 -4.88
N VAL A 68 -3.31 -1.31 -3.74
CA VAL A 68 -4.10 -2.55 -3.50
C VAL A 68 -5.43 -2.17 -2.89
N TRP A 69 -6.52 -2.57 -3.53
CA TRP A 69 -7.87 -2.18 -3.14
C TRP A 69 -8.89 -3.30 -3.35
N GLY A 70 -10.10 -3.12 -2.82
CA GLY A 70 -11.23 -4.00 -3.05
C GLY A 70 -12.55 -3.34 -2.68
N THR A 71 -13.65 -3.81 -3.25
CA THR A 71 -14.99 -3.28 -2.97
C THR A 71 -15.43 -3.53 -1.53
N TRP A 72 -14.94 -4.62 -0.93
CA TRP A 72 -15.15 -5.00 0.47
C TRP A 72 -14.40 -4.11 1.47
N CYS A 73 -13.46 -3.28 1.00
CA CYS A 73 -12.56 -2.48 1.82
C CYS A 73 -13.14 -1.09 2.10
N VAL A 74 -13.68 -0.87 3.30
CA VAL A 74 -14.20 0.44 3.72
C VAL A 74 -13.12 1.51 3.73
N ALA A 75 -11.91 1.18 4.17
CA ALA A 75 -10.77 2.09 4.22
C ALA A 75 -10.31 2.53 2.82
N CYS A 76 -10.43 1.66 1.80
CA CYS A 76 -10.14 2.00 0.41
C CYS A 76 -11.11 3.08 -0.12
N ARG A 77 -12.36 3.06 0.33
CA ARG A 77 -13.33 4.11 -0.01
C ARG A 77 -12.95 5.46 0.59
N VAL A 78 -12.31 5.47 1.76
CA VAL A 78 -11.85 6.70 2.42
C VAL A 78 -10.71 7.37 1.63
N GLU A 79 -9.75 6.60 1.13
CA GLU A 79 -8.60 7.16 0.37
C GLU A 79 -8.93 7.50 -1.08
N HIS A 80 -9.95 6.88 -1.66
CA HIS A 80 -10.27 6.99 -3.09
C HIS A 80 -10.42 8.44 -3.60
N PRO A 81 -11.06 9.38 -2.88
CA PRO A 81 -11.12 10.79 -3.30
C PRO A 81 -9.74 11.44 -3.44
N LEU A 82 -8.76 11.06 -2.62
CA LEU A 82 -7.39 11.54 -2.75
C LEU A 82 -6.71 10.94 -3.98
N LEU A 83 -6.82 9.62 -4.19
CA LEU A 83 -6.24 8.97 -5.37
C LEU A 83 -6.76 9.60 -6.67
N LYS A 84 -8.05 9.93 -6.74
CA LYS A 84 -8.62 10.67 -7.89
C LYS A 84 -7.96 12.03 -8.09
N ARG A 85 -7.79 12.82 -7.03
CA ARG A 85 -7.13 14.13 -7.13
C ARG A 85 -5.69 13.98 -7.61
N LEU A 86 -4.96 13.00 -7.09
CA LEU A 86 -3.58 12.72 -7.48
C LEU A 86 -3.48 12.31 -8.95
N ALA A 87 -4.36 11.44 -9.42
CA ALA A 87 -4.43 11.04 -10.83
C ALA A 87 -4.71 12.25 -11.73
N GLN A 88 -5.63 13.15 -11.35
CA GLN A 88 -5.91 14.39 -12.06
C GLN A 88 -4.73 15.36 -12.09
N GLN A 89 -3.85 15.30 -11.09
CA GLN A 89 -2.61 16.06 -11.02
C GLN A 89 -1.45 15.42 -11.79
N GLY A 90 -1.69 14.29 -12.45
CA GLY A 90 -0.70 13.60 -13.28
C GLY A 90 0.13 12.55 -12.53
N VAL A 91 -0.22 12.22 -11.29
CA VAL A 91 0.39 11.08 -10.59
C VAL A 91 -0.08 9.79 -11.24
N LEU A 92 0.87 8.98 -11.68
CA LEU A 92 0.54 7.68 -12.28
C LEU A 92 0.18 6.68 -11.18
N ILE A 93 -1.02 6.09 -11.29
CA ILE A 93 -1.54 5.13 -10.32
C ILE A 93 -1.99 3.87 -11.06
N TYR A 94 -1.52 2.72 -10.62
CA TYR A 94 -2.00 1.39 -11.02
C TYR A 94 -2.79 0.78 -9.86
N GLY A 95 -3.89 0.08 -10.18
CA GLY A 95 -4.70 -0.64 -9.22
C GLY A 95 -4.36 -2.13 -9.19
N ILE A 96 -4.50 -2.75 -8.01
CA ILE A 96 -4.61 -4.20 -7.85
C ILE A 96 -5.92 -4.46 -7.11
N ASN A 97 -6.93 -4.90 -7.85
CA ASN A 97 -8.19 -5.33 -7.26
C ASN A 97 -8.00 -6.72 -6.64
N TYR A 98 -7.90 -6.75 -5.31
CA TYR A 98 -7.44 -7.88 -4.53
C TYR A 98 -8.60 -8.67 -3.92
N LYS A 99 -8.68 -9.97 -4.24
CA LYS A 99 -9.67 -10.91 -3.70
C LYS A 99 -11.10 -10.38 -3.75
N ASP A 100 -11.52 -9.96 -4.93
CA ASP A 100 -12.79 -9.26 -5.13
C ASP A 100 -13.62 -9.90 -6.25
N VAL A 101 -14.90 -9.58 -6.29
CA VAL A 101 -15.80 -9.97 -7.37
C VAL A 101 -15.67 -8.96 -8.50
N ASN A 102 -15.26 -9.40 -9.70
CA ASN A 102 -14.97 -8.49 -10.81
C ASN A 102 -16.15 -7.61 -11.22
N ALA A 103 -17.39 -8.14 -11.18
CA ALA A 103 -18.58 -7.35 -11.51
C ALA A 103 -18.78 -6.18 -10.54
N ASP A 104 -18.51 -6.42 -9.24
CA ASP A 104 -18.60 -5.39 -8.20
C ASP A 104 -17.49 -4.36 -8.36
N ALA A 105 -16.27 -4.80 -8.69
CA ALA A 105 -15.13 -3.93 -8.97
C ALA A 105 -15.42 -2.98 -10.13
N ILE A 106 -15.92 -3.49 -11.26
CA ILE A 106 -16.30 -2.68 -12.43
C ILE A 106 -17.38 -1.65 -12.04
N LYS A 107 -18.41 -2.10 -11.32
CA LYS A 107 -19.47 -1.19 -10.85
C LYS A 107 -18.91 -0.10 -9.94
N TRP A 108 -18.04 -0.46 -9.01
CA TRP A 108 -17.42 0.44 -8.05
C TRP A 108 -16.58 1.53 -8.75
N LEU A 109 -15.71 1.14 -9.71
CA LEU A 109 -14.91 2.08 -10.48
C LEU A 109 -15.79 3.04 -11.29
N LYS A 110 -16.91 2.57 -11.86
CA LYS A 110 -17.88 3.43 -12.55
C LYS A 110 -18.54 4.42 -11.60
N ASP A 111 -18.99 3.97 -10.43
CA ASP A 111 -19.74 4.79 -9.46
C ASP A 111 -18.85 5.85 -8.79
N PHE A 112 -17.57 5.53 -8.51
CA PHE A 112 -16.66 6.40 -7.78
C PHE A 112 -15.59 7.08 -8.64
N HIS A 113 -15.59 6.83 -9.95
CA HIS A 113 -14.63 7.30 -10.94
C HIS A 113 -13.24 6.68 -10.76
N ASP A 114 -12.78 6.02 -11.78
CA ASP A 114 -11.54 5.26 -11.81
C ASP A 114 -10.31 6.19 -11.78
N PRO A 115 -9.42 6.06 -10.78
CA PRO A 115 -8.17 6.81 -10.70
C PRO A 115 -7.01 6.07 -11.37
N TYR A 116 -7.20 4.82 -11.79
CA TYR A 116 -6.14 3.91 -12.22
C TYR A 116 -5.89 3.99 -13.71
N GLN A 117 -4.63 4.10 -14.11
CA GLN A 117 -4.22 3.96 -15.52
C GLN A 117 -4.38 2.52 -16.02
N LEU A 118 -4.08 1.57 -15.14
CA LEU A 118 -4.29 0.13 -15.31
C LEU A 118 -4.82 -0.41 -13.99
N ASP A 119 -5.71 -1.39 -14.06
CA ASP A 119 -6.25 -2.05 -12.87
C ASP A 119 -6.21 -3.57 -13.04
N ILE A 120 -5.38 -4.23 -12.26
CA ILE A 120 -5.07 -5.66 -12.33
C ILE A 120 -6.11 -6.42 -11.51
N ARG A 121 -6.74 -7.43 -12.11
CA ARG A 121 -7.69 -8.32 -11.43
C ARG A 121 -6.95 -9.47 -10.75
N ASP A 122 -6.67 -9.34 -9.47
CA ASP A 122 -6.03 -10.36 -8.62
C ASP A 122 -7.08 -11.08 -7.77
N GLN A 123 -7.98 -11.80 -8.44
CA GLN A 123 -9.17 -12.40 -7.84
C GLN A 123 -8.83 -13.47 -6.80
N ASP A 124 -7.82 -14.29 -7.02
CA ASP A 124 -7.35 -15.31 -6.09
C ASP A 124 -6.30 -14.78 -5.09
N GLY A 125 -5.80 -13.57 -5.30
CA GLY A 125 -4.90 -12.88 -4.39
C GLY A 125 -3.45 -13.34 -4.49
N THR A 126 -3.07 -14.06 -5.55
CA THR A 126 -1.71 -14.59 -5.73
C THR A 126 -0.67 -13.48 -5.85
N LEU A 127 -0.99 -12.40 -6.59
CA LEU A 127 -0.08 -11.26 -6.72
C LEU A 127 0.08 -10.52 -5.38
N GLY A 128 -1.03 -10.30 -4.66
CA GLY A 128 -0.99 -9.70 -3.33
C GLY A 128 -0.14 -10.50 -2.35
N VAL A 129 -0.25 -11.82 -2.35
CA VAL A 129 0.61 -12.70 -1.53
C VAL A 129 2.08 -12.55 -1.90
N ASN A 130 2.41 -12.53 -3.19
CA ASN A 130 3.79 -12.35 -3.67
C ASN A 130 4.35 -10.96 -3.31
N LEU A 131 3.51 -9.95 -3.17
CA LEU A 131 3.84 -8.60 -2.70
C LEU A 131 3.93 -8.50 -1.16
N GLY A 132 3.58 -9.57 -0.44
CA GLY A 132 3.48 -9.53 1.01
C GLY A 132 2.40 -8.55 1.50
N VAL A 133 1.25 -8.54 0.82
CA VAL A 133 0.08 -7.75 1.21
C VAL A 133 -0.58 -8.42 2.41
N TYR A 134 -0.82 -7.65 3.46
CA TYR A 134 -1.53 -8.10 4.66
C TYR A 134 -3.04 -7.85 4.54
N GLY A 135 -3.43 -6.84 3.76
CA GLY A 135 -4.81 -6.42 3.58
C GLY A 135 -4.90 -5.25 2.61
N ALA A 136 -6.05 -4.57 2.58
CA ALA A 136 -6.24 -3.36 1.81
C ALA A 136 -6.74 -2.22 2.74
N PRO A 137 -6.33 -0.97 2.48
CA PRO A 137 -5.44 -0.56 1.39
C PRO A 137 -3.95 -0.70 1.75
N GLU A 138 -3.15 -1.01 0.74
CA GLU A 138 -1.70 -0.89 0.78
C GLU A 138 -1.21 -0.24 -0.53
N THR A 139 -0.17 0.57 -0.47
CA THR A 139 0.35 1.24 -1.67
C THR A 139 1.85 1.09 -1.77
N PHE A 140 2.29 0.63 -2.94
CA PHE A 140 3.71 0.54 -3.29
C PHE A 140 4.09 1.71 -4.19
N LEU A 141 5.29 2.25 -3.99
CA LEU A 141 5.92 3.18 -4.92
C LEU A 141 6.97 2.43 -5.72
N ILE A 142 6.84 2.42 -7.04
CA ILE A 142 7.78 1.79 -7.95
C ILE A 142 8.47 2.83 -8.83
N ASP A 143 9.73 2.57 -9.18
CA ASP A 143 10.47 3.38 -10.15
C ASP A 143 10.19 2.92 -11.60
N ARG A 144 10.81 3.61 -12.58
CA ARG A 144 10.64 3.31 -14.01
C ARG A 144 11.12 1.90 -14.42
N GLN A 145 11.97 1.25 -13.63
CA GLN A 145 12.42 -0.11 -13.83
C GLN A 145 11.50 -1.14 -13.14
N GLY A 146 10.47 -0.66 -12.42
CA GLY A 146 9.57 -1.51 -11.65
C GLY A 146 10.22 -2.03 -10.36
N ILE A 147 11.23 -1.33 -9.82
CA ILE A 147 11.79 -1.65 -8.51
C ILE A 147 10.92 -1.01 -7.43
N ILE A 148 10.56 -1.78 -6.42
CA ILE A 148 9.80 -1.29 -5.27
C ILE A 148 10.70 -0.40 -4.41
N ARG A 149 10.36 0.87 -4.27
CA ARG A 149 11.15 1.87 -3.55
C ARG A 149 10.56 2.21 -2.18
N TYR A 150 9.27 2.02 -2.00
CA TYR A 150 8.58 2.25 -0.73
C TYR A 150 7.27 1.44 -0.66
N LYS A 151 6.83 1.12 0.55
CA LYS A 151 5.52 0.50 0.84
C LYS A 151 4.85 1.30 1.95
N HIS A 152 3.61 1.69 1.75
CA HIS A 152 2.72 2.23 2.77
C HIS A 152 1.61 1.23 3.07
N VAL A 153 1.35 0.98 4.34
CA VAL A 153 0.25 0.14 4.82
C VAL A 153 -0.80 1.04 5.44
N GLY A 154 -2.03 0.92 4.98
CA GLY A 154 -3.16 1.74 5.44
C GLY A 154 -3.56 2.85 4.48
N VAL A 155 -4.50 3.68 4.93
CA VAL A 155 -5.09 4.76 4.14
C VAL A 155 -4.06 5.84 3.80
N ILE A 156 -4.03 6.24 2.53
CA ILE A 156 -3.34 7.46 2.13
C ILE A 156 -4.32 8.62 2.25
N ASP A 157 -4.07 9.50 3.21
CA ASP A 157 -4.73 10.80 3.34
C ASP A 157 -3.80 11.94 2.89
N ASP A 158 -4.27 13.18 2.95
CA ASP A 158 -3.48 14.35 2.57
C ASP A 158 -2.21 14.53 3.40
N MET A 159 -2.19 14.08 4.66
CA MET A 159 -1.03 14.12 5.54
C MET A 159 0.00 13.05 5.12
N VAL A 160 -0.44 11.80 4.99
CA VAL A 160 0.42 10.69 4.54
C VAL A 160 1.01 10.98 3.16
N TRP A 161 0.22 11.51 2.24
CA TRP A 161 0.73 11.91 0.93
C TRP A 161 1.86 12.93 1.05
N ARG A 162 1.63 14.05 1.74
CA ARG A 162 2.61 15.13 1.86
C ARG A 162 3.88 14.73 2.59
N GLU A 163 3.74 13.97 3.68
CA GLU A 163 4.87 13.67 4.57
C GLU A 163 5.64 12.42 4.15
N LYS A 164 4.96 11.41 3.59
CA LYS A 164 5.58 10.10 3.34
C LYS A 164 5.80 9.80 1.85
N LEU A 165 4.94 10.27 0.95
CA LEU A 165 4.93 9.81 -0.44
C LEU A 165 5.33 10.87 -1.46
N ALA A 166 4.87 12.12 -1.34
CA ALA A 166 5.04 13.14 -2.38
C ALA A 166 6.49 13.39 -2.75
N ALA A 167 7.36 13.63 -1.76
CA ALA A 167 8.77 13.88 -2.01
C ALA A 167 9.49 12.66 -2.63
N ARG A 168 9.13 11.43 -2.19
CA ARG A 168 9.68 10.21 -2.75
C ARG A 168 9.25 10.00 -4.20
N TYR A 169 7.97 10.21 -4.49
CA TYR A 169 7.43 10.12 -5.85
C TYR A 169 8.11 11.13 -6.77
N GLN A 170 8.23 12.39 -6.33
CA GLN A 170 8.85 13.44 -7.12
C GLN A 170 10.34 13.14 -7.40
N ALA A 171 11.09 12.64 -6.42
CA ALA A 171 12.48 12.23 -6.61
C ALA A 171 12.60 11.18 -7.72
N LEU A 172 11.73 10.16 -7.75
CA LEU A 172 11.75 9.15 -8.80
C LEU A 172 11.36 9.72 -10.18
N VAL A 173 10.44 10.68 -10.22
CA VAL A 173 10.09 11.39 -11.46
C VAL A 173 11.27 12.19 -11.97
N ASP A 174 12.02 12.84 -11.10
CA ASP A 174 13.22 13.62 -11.48
C ASP A 174 14.39 12.72 -11.92
N GLU A 175 14.59 11.56 -11.26
CA GLU A 175 15.55 10.53 -11.69
C GLU A 175 15.18 9.92 -13.08
N ALA A 176 13.92 9.97 -13.47
CA ALA A 176 13.45 9.42 -14.74
C ALA A 176 13.58 10.41 -15.92
N LYS A 177 13.89 11.66 -15.65
CA LYS A 177 14.16 12.65 -16.72
C LYS A 177 15.47 12.32 -17.43
N PRO A 178 15.55 12.44 -18.78
CA PRO A 178 16.75 12.17 -19.55
C PRO A 178 17.88 13.14 -19.21
#